data_8ae9c56b3cfa9e6ff82dc0023cb05c5d
#
_entry.id   8ae9c56b3cfa9e6ff82dc0023cb05c5d
#
_cell.length_a   1.000
_cell.length_b   1.000
_cell.length_c   1.000
_cell.angle_alpha   90.00
_cell.angle_beta   90.00
_cell.angle_gamma   90.00
#
_symmetry.space_group_name_H-M   'P 1'
#
loop_
_entity.id
_entity.type
_entity.pdbx_description
1 polymer ?
#
loop_
_entity_poly.entity_id
_entity_poly.type
_entity_poly.pdbx_seq_one_letter_code
_entity_poly.pdbx_strand_id
1 'polypeptide(L)'
;MQRISQLICVLYVFCVKTNAAEPPIATFSIVGFDPKTGDLGVGVQSKFFSVGSVVPWAKADVGAVATQSWANVSYGPDGLKLLAQGKSPAEAMKILTEADARREFRQVGIVDAKGRAKSFTGKRCNDWAGHQTGKHYAAQGNILASEAVVKDMAA
;
A
#
# COMPACT_ATOMS: atom_id res chain seq x y z
N MET A 1 -23.79 6.43 -74.58
CA MET A 1 -23.90 5.46 -73.42
C MET A 1 -22.58 5.54 -72.62
N GLN A 2 -22.61 6.35 -71.56
CA GLN A 2 -21.44 6.55 -70.70
C GLN A 2 -21.51 5.54 -69.55
N ARG A 3 -20.50 4.66 -69.40
CA ARG A 3 -20.38 3.76 -68.29
C ARG A 3 -19.72 4.49 -67.12
N ILE A 4 -20.48 4.73 -66.05
CA ILE A 4 -19.95 5.24 -64.77
C ILE A 4 -19.30 4.06 -64.06
N SER A 5 -17.98 4.13 -63.96
CA SER A 5 -17.19 3.16 -63.15
C SER A 5 -17.27 3.63 -61.72
N GLN A 6 -18.00 2.91 -60.85
CA GLN A 6 -18.03 3.14 -59.41
C GLN A 6 -16.76 2.56 -58.78
N LEU A 7 -15.91 3.43 -58.31
CA LEU A 7 -14.74 3.10 -57.50
C LEU A 7 -15.19 2.82 -56.06
N ILE A 8 -15.27 1.57 -55.65
CA ILE A 8 -15.57 1.19 -54.28
C ILE A 8 -14.25 1.29 -53.50
N CYS A 9 -14.11 2.33 -52.68
CA CYS A 9 -12.99 2.51 -51.78
C CYS A 9 -13.27 1.66 -50.51
N VAL A 10 -12.63 0.51 -50.40
CA VAL A 10 -12.71 -0.34 -49.20
C VAL A 10 -11.74 0.19 -48.18
N LEU A 11 -12.21 0.89 -47.16
CA LEU A 11 -11.43 1.30 -46.02
C LEU A 11 -11.17 0.07 -45.13
N TYR A 12 -9.96 -0.45 -45.17
CA TYR A 12 -9.49 -1.43 -44.18
C TYR A 12 -9.13 -0.69 -42.89
N VAL A 13 -10.02 -0.72 -41.91
CA VAL A 13 -9.69 -0.29 -40.55
C VAL A 13 -8.87 -1.39 -39.89
N PHE A 14 -7.55 -1.23 -39.85
CA PHE A 14 -6.69 -2.07 -39.05
C PHE A 14 -6.93 -1.75 -37.58
N CYS A 15 -7.73 -2.56 -36.91
CA CYS A 15 -7.86 -2.53 -35.47
C CYS A 15 -6.59 -3.16 -34.86
N VAL A 16 -5.57 -2.32 -34.62
CA VAL A 16 -4.38 -2.75 -33.89
C VAL A 16 -4.81 -2.95 -32.44
N LYS A 17 -5.00 -4.22 -32.06
CA LYS A 17 -5.09 -4.58 -30.65
C LYS A 17 -3.72 -4.32 -30.02
N THR A 18 -3.53 -3.16 -29.43
CA THR A 18 -2.42 -2.93 -28.51
C THR A 18 -2.70 -3.80 -27.29
N ASN A 19 -2.01 -4.93 -27.16
CA ASN A 19 -1.89 -5.66 -25.91
C ASN A 19 -1.04 -4.81 -24.97
N ALA A 20 -1.59 -3.71 -24.45
CA ALA A 20 -1.02 -3.05 -23.31
C ALA A 20 -1.17 -4.03 -22.15
N ALA A 21 -0.06 -4.57 -21.64
CA ALA A 21 -0.07 -5.36 -20.43
C ALA A 21 -0.78 -4.53 -19.35
N GLU A 22 -1.74 -5.15 -18.66
CA GLU A 22 -2.40 -4.44 -17.56
C GLU A 22 -1.33 -3.95 -16.57
N PRO A 23 -1.36 -2.66 -16.18
CA PRO A 23 -0.37 -2.16 -15.27
C PRO A 23 -0.46 -2.92 -13.94
N PRO A 24 0.69 -3.25 -13.33
CA PRO A 24 0.75 -4.07 -12.13
C PRO A 24 -0.09 -3.50 -10.99
N ILE A 25 -0.52 -4.36 -10.07
CA ILE A 25 -1.31 -4.00 -8.89
C ILE A 25 -0.39 -3.37 -7.85
N ALA A 26 0.05 -2.13 -8.10
CA ALA A 26 0.82 -1.36 -7.14
C ALA A 26 -0.03 -1.01 -5.91
N THR A 27 0.60 -1.00 -4.74
CA THR A 27 -0.03 -0.56 -3.50
C THR A 27 0.90 0.37 -2.74
N PHE A 28 0.38 1.51 -2.29
CA PHE A 28 1.08 2.39 -1.36
C PHE A 28 0.11 2.88 -0.27
N SER A 29 0.64 3.07 0.92
CA SER A 29 -0.13 3.49 2.09
C SER A 29 0.71 4.32 3.05
N ILE A 30 0.01 5.11 3.84
CA ILE A 30 0.58 5.88 4.94
C ILE A 30 -0.29 5.73 6.18
N VAL A 31 0.33 5.56 7.33
CA VAL A 31 -0.30 5.72 8.65
C VAL A 31 0.22 6.98 9.29
N GLY A 32 -0.65 7.75 9.92
CA GLY A 32 -0.31 9.05 10.49
C GLY A 32 -1.01 9.33 11.82
N PHE A 33 -0.37 10.21 12.61
CA PHE A 33 -0.87 10.75 13.87
C PHE A 33 -0.71 12.27 13.87
N ASP A 34 -1.78 13.00 14.12
CA ASP A 34 -1.73 14.45 14.32
C ASP A 34 -1.53 14.78 15.82
N PRO A 35 -0.38 15.34 16.21
CA PRO A 35 -0.10 15.66 17.61
C PRO A 35 -0.94 16.84 18.15
N LYS A 36 -1.63 17.60 17.28
CA LYS A 36 -2.47 18.75 17.72
C LYS A 36 -3.88 18.30 18.07
N THR A 37 -4.43 17.37 17.28
CA THR A 37 -5.82 16.91 17.46
C THR A 37 -5.91 15.55 18.13
N GLY A 38 -4.83 14.75 18.08
CA GLY A 38 -4.82 13.35 18.51
C GLY A 38 -5.37 12.39 17.44
N ASP A 39 -5.70 12.90 16.25
CA ASP A 39 -6.26 12.09 15.19
C ASP A 39 -5.25 11.04 14.67
N LEU A 40 -5.78 9.86 14.40
CA LEU A 40 -5.07 8.74 13.80
C LEU A 40 -5.71 8.40 12.45
N GLY A 41 -4.90 8.25 11.43
CA GLY A 41 -5.38 8.01 10.08
C GLY A 41 -4.59 6.96 9.31
N VAL A 42 -5.25 6.36 8.31
CA VAL A 42 -4.64 5.50 7.30
C VAL A 42 -5.13 5.91 5.93
N GLY A 43 -4.21 6.26 5.04
CA GLY A 43 -4.45 6.42 3.61
C GLY A 43 -3.89 5.21 2.84
N VAL A 44 -4.64 4.67 1.88
CA VAL A 44 -4.17 3.61 0.99
C VAL A 44 -4.73 3.76 -0.41
N GLN A 45 -3.89 3.48 -1.41
CA GLN A 45 -4.29 3.37 -2.80
C GLN A 45 -3.73 2.07 -3.40
N SER A 46 -4.57 1.39 -4.15
CA SER A 46 -4.21 0.18 -4.90
C SER A 46 -5.23 -0.06 -6.02
N LYS A 47 -4.81 -0.80 -7.05
CA LYS A 47 -5.74 -1.43 -8.00
C LYS A 47 -6.33 -2.74 -7.46
N PHE A 48 -5.88 -3.22 -6.31
CA PHE A 48 -6.46 -4.39 -5.66
C PHE A 48 -7.91 -4.10 -5.27
N PHE A 49 -8.81 -4.98 -5.67
CA PHE A 49 -10.24 -4.83 -5.37
C PHE A 49 -10.49 -4.78 -3.86
N SER A 50 -11.26 -3.80 -3.40
CA SER A 50 -11.60 -3.63 -1.97
C SER A 50 -10.38 -3.49 -1.04
N VAL A 51 -9.32 -2.81 -1.48
CA VAL A 51 -8.10 -2.61 -0.67
C VAL A 51 -8.40 -2.04 0.73
N GLY A 52 -9.44 -1.23 0.85
CA GLY A 52 -9.88 -0.64 2.12
C GLY A 52 -10.40 -1.65 3.16
N SER A 53 -10.75 -2.87 2.76
CA SER A 53 -11.17 -3.93 3.68
C SER A 53 -10.00 -4.79 4.19
N VAL A 54 -8.80 -4.60 3.63
CA VAL A 54 -7.61 -5.44 3.91
C VAL A 54 -6.51 -4.66 4.59
N VAL A 55 -6.18 -3.48 4.04
CA VAL A 55 -4.96 -2.74 4.42
C VAL A 55 -5.12 -1.86 5.66
N PRO A 56 -6.15 -0.97 5.76
CA PRO A 56 -6.23 0.03 6.83
C PRO A 56 -6.90 -0.51 8.09
N TRP A 57 -6.28 -0.23 9.22
CA TRP A 57 -6.78 -0.54 10.56
C TRP A 57 -6.47 0.63 11.48
N ALA A 58 -7.45 1.13 12.20
CA ALA A 58 -7.25 2.20 13.18
C ALA A 58 -8.14 2.01 14.40
N LYS A 59 -7.67 2.49 15.54
CA LYS A 59 -8.40 2.53 16.79
C LYS A 59 -8.06 3.83 17.52
N ALA A 60 -9.07 4.62 17.84
CA ALA A 60 -8.91 5.86 18.59
C ALA A 60 -8.11 5.62 19.88
N ASP A 61 -7.24 6.57 20.22
CA ASP A 61 -6.37 6.57 21.40
C ASP A 61 -5.36 5.41 21.49
N VAL A 62 -5.25 4.58 20.42
CA VAL A 62 -4.36 3.41 20.39
C VAL A 62 -3.33 3.53 19.28
N GLY A 63 -3.77 3.63 18.02
CA GLY A 63 -2.87 3.68 16.90
C GLY A 63 -3.52 3.33 15.56
N ALA A 64 -2.68 3.28 14.52
CA ALA A 64 -3.06 2.88 13.17
C ALA A 64 -2.04 1.91 12.57
N VAL A 65 -2.55 0.98 11.76
CA VAL A 65 -1.79 -0.06 11.08
C VAL A 65 -2.20 -0.13 9.63
N ALA A 66 -1.22 -0.22 8.72
CA ALA A 66 -1.45 -0.55 7.32
C ALA A 66 -0.67 -1.82 6.97
N THR A 67 -1.35 -2.92 6.63
CA THR A 67 -0.74 -4.20 6.25
C THR A 67 -1.03 -4.52 4.79
N GLN A 68 0.01 -4.77 3.99
CA GLN A 68 -0.06 -4.91 2.54
C GLN A 68 1.01 -5.84 1.96
N SER A 69 1.18 -5.85 0.62
CA SER A 69 1.91 -6.83 -0.17
C SER A 69 1.17 -8.16 -0.16
N TRP A 70 1.76 -9.28 0.17
CA TRP A 70 1.00 -10.49 0.50
C TRP A 70 0.40 -10.32 1.91
N ALA A 71 -0.60 -9.45 2.04
CA ALA A 71 -1.07 -8.99 3.32
C ALA A 71 -1.40 -10.12 4.30
N ASN A 72 -0.86 -10.02 5.52
CA ASN A 72 -1.37 -10.79 6.65
C ASN A 72 -2.39 -9.90 7.38
N VAL A 73 -3.67 -10.16 7.15
CA VAL A 73 -4.76 -9.32 7.67
C VAL A 73 -4.77 -9.28 9.20
N SER A 74 -4.28 -10.33 9.87
CA SER A 74 -4.21 -10.35 11.34
C SER A 74 -3.25 -9.30 11.92
N TYR A 75 -2.28 -8.81 11.13
CA TYR A 75 -1.37 -7.75 11.59
C TYR A 75 -2.11 -6.47 12.01
N GLY A 76 -3.27 -6.18 11.40
CA GLY A 76 -4.11 -5.05 11.77
C GLY A 76 -4.63 -5.15 13.21
N PRO A 77 -5.57 -6.08 13.50
CA PRO A 77 -6.15 -6.22 14.84
C PRO A 77 -5.12 -6.63 15.89
N ASP A 78 -4.17 -7.52 15.57
CA ASP A 78 -3.14 -7.94 16.52
C ASP A 78 -2.16 -6.81 16.84
N GLY A 79 -1.79 -6.01 15.85
CA GLY A 79 -0.97 -4.81 16.05
C GLY A 79 -1.65 -3.80 16.96
N LEU A 80 -2.92 -3.47 16.70
CA LEU A 80 -3.71 -2.59 17.57
C LEU A 80 -3.84 -3.14 18.99
N LYS A 81 -4.02 -4.46 19.15
CA LYS A 81 -4.07 -5.10 20.46
C LYS A 81 -2.75 -4.96 21.22
N LEU A 82 -1.62 -5.16 20.56
CA LEU A 82 -0.29 -4.97 21.17
C LEU A 82 -0.05 -3.51 21.59
N LEU A 83 -0.44 -2.54 20.74
CA LEU A 83 -0.36 -1.12 21.08
C LEU A 83 -1.24 -0.79 22.30
N ALA A 84 -2.47 -1.32 22.36
CA ALA A 84 -3.38 -1.13 23.50
C ALA A 84 -2.82 -1.74 24.81
N GLN A 85 -1.95 -2.75 24.72
CA GLN A 85 -1.22 -3.31 25.84
C GLN A 85 0.03 -2.50 26.23
N GLY A 86 0.25 -1.34 25.62
CA GLY A 86 1.36 -0.44 25.89
C GLY A 86 2.66 -0.75 25.14
N LYS A 87 2.65 -1.72 24.24
CA LYS A 87 3.81 -1.99 23.38
C LYS A 87 4.07 -0.82 22.45
N SER A 88 5.33 -0.52 22.17
CA SER A 88 5.71 0.42 21.13
C SER A 88 5.46 -0.17 19.72
N PRO A 89 5.35 0.65 18.67
CA PRO A 89 5.30 0.17 17.28
C PRO A 89 6.46 -0.77 16.91
N ALA A 90 7.65 -0.52 17.44
CA ALA A 90 8.82 -1.38 17.20
C ALA A 90 8.68 -2.76 17.86
N GLU A 91 8.19 -2.83 19.11
CA GLU A 91 7.94 -4.10 19.81
C GLU A 91 6.78 -4.86 19.15
N ALA A 92 5.68 -4.17 18.81
CA ALA A 92 4.55 -4.77 18.10
C ALA A 92 5.00 -5.35 16.75
N MET A 93 5.76 -4.57 15.96
CA MET A 93 6.33 -5.02 14.69
C MET A 93 7.18 -6.27 14.84
N LYS A 94 8.07 -6.29 15.82
CA LYS A 94 8.92 -7.45 16.12
C LYS A 94 8.09 -8.70 16.42
N ILE A 95 7.12 -8.60 17.32
CA ILE A 95 6.26 -9.71 17.73
C ILE A 95 5.49 -10.27 16.51
N LEU A 96 4.87 -9.39 15.72
CA LEU A 96 4.09 -9.79 14.55
C LEU A 96 4.94 -10.49 13.49
N THR A 97 6.11 -9.93 13.19
CA THR A 97 6.98 -10.48 12.15
C THR A 97 7.72 -11.75 12.58
N GLU A 98 8.15 -11.87 13.83
CA GLU A 98 8.77 -13.09 14.35
C GLU A 98 7.81 -14.28 14.37
N ALA A 99 6.52 -14.04 14.60
CA ALA A 99 5.49 -15.08 14.60
C ALA A 99 5.05 -15.51 13.17
N ASP A 100 5.41 -14.76 12.13
CA ASP A 100 5.02 -15.07 10.74
C ASP A 100 6.18 -15.67 9.95
N ALA A 101 6.10 -16.97 9.67
CA ALA A 101 7.08 -17.68 8.85
C ALA A 101 7.19 -17.09 7.41
N ARG A 102 6.17 -16.35 6.96
CA ARG A 102 6.13 -15.71 5.64
C ARG A 102 6.39 -14.20 5.70
N ARG A 103 6.95 -13.67 6.78
CA ARG A 103 7.20 -12.23 6.98
C ARG A 103 7.92 -11.56 5.81
N GLU A 104 8.80 -12.29 5.12
CA GLU A 104 9.58 -11.72 4.00
C GLU A 104 8.70 -11.28 2.81
N PHE A 105 7.45 -11.71 2.76
CA PHE A 105 6.47 -11.26 1.76
C PHE A 105 5.56 -10.12 2.27
N ARG A 106 5.66 -9.73 3.55
CA ARG A 106 4.78 -8.75 4.17
C ARG A 106 5.36 -7.36 4.11
N GLN A 107 4.46 -6.39 4.06
CA GLN A 107 4.81 -4.99 4.24
C GLN A 107 3.80 -4.37 5.21
N VAL A 108 4.28 -3.66 6.22
CA VAL A 108 3.41 -3.11 7.26
C VAL A 108 3.99 -1.83 7.85
N GLY A 109 3.12 -0.85 8.07
CA GLY A 109 3.42 0.39 8.80
C GLY A 109 2.53 0.50 10.04
N ILE A 110 3.09 0.97 11.14
CA ILE A 110 2.39 1.15 12.42
C ILE A 110 2.73 2.53 12.98
N VAL A 111 1.72 3.25 13.47
CA VAL A 111 1.89 4.45 14.31
C VAL A 111 1.04 4.29 15.57
N ASP A 112 1.53 4.75 16.72
CA ASP A 112 0.75 4.77 17.96
C ASP A 112 0.21 6.16 18.30
N ALA A 113 -0.66 6.23 19.31
CA ALA A 113 -1.25 7.48 19.80
C ALA A 113 -0.24 8.42 20.50
N LYS A 114 1.05 8.06 20.56
CA LYS A 114 2.14 8.92 21.00
C LYS A 114 2.97 9.44 19.82
N GLY A 115 2.57 9.11 18.58
CA GLY A 115 3.23 9.50 17.35
C GLY A 115 4.54 8.74 17.06
N ARG A 116 4.81 7.66 17.79
CA ARG A 116 5.92 6.76 17.46
C ARG A 116 5.51 5.90 16.27
N ALA A 117 6.41 5.71 15.32
CA ALA A 117 6.12 4.95 14.11
C ALA A 117 7.19 3.90 13.82
N LYS A 118 6.80 2.85 13.10
CA LYS A 118 7.69 1.81 12.60
C LYS A 118 7.13 1.20 11.33
N SER A 119 8.02 0.89 10.37
CA SER A 119 7.67 0.13 9.17
C SER A 119 8.54 -1.11 9.01
N PHE A 120 8.01 -2.07 8.29
CA PHE A 120 8.70 -3.28 7.84
C PHE A 120 8.35 -3.54 6.37
N THR A 121 9.36 -3.82 5.55
CA THR A 121 9.22 -4.32 4.19
C THR A 121 10.07 -5.57 4.06
N GLY A 122 9.43 -6.71 3.86
CA GLY A 122 10.12 -7.98 3.69
C GLY A 122 10.87 -8.05 2.36
N LYS A 123 11.98 -8.80 2.34
CA LYS A 123 12.90 -8.89 1.20
C LYS A 123 12.30 -9.56 -0.05
N ARG A 124 11.13 -10.17 0.06
CA ARG A 124 10.40 -10.84 -1.01
C ARG A 124 9.13 -10.08 -1.42
N CYS A 125 8.96 -8.82 -0.98
CA CYS A 125 7.99 -7.92 -1.58
C CYS A 125 8.41 -7.61 -3.02
N ASN A 126 7.43 -7.52 -3.93
CA ASN A 126 7.70 -7.27 -5.34
C ASN A 126 8.22 -5.84 -5.55
N ASP A 127 9.26 -5.70 -6.35
CA ASP A 127 9.94 -4.45 -6.65
C ASP A 127 9.09 -3.47 -7.50
N TRP A 128 9.33 -2.15 -7.39
CA TRP A 128 10.10 -1.57 -6.29
C TRP A 128 9.26 -1.64 -4.99
N ALA A 129 9.87 -2.02 -3.87
CA ALA A 129 9.21 -2.05 -2.57
C ALA A 129 10.10 -1.44 -1.49
N GLY A 130 9.51 -0.61 -0.64
CA GLY A 130 10.24 0.05 0.44
C GLY A 130 9.33 0.88 1.33
N HIS A 131 9.95 1.56 2.30
CA HIS A 131 9.24 2.40 3.26
C HIS A 131 10.09 3.56 3.74
N GLN A 132 9.42 4.58 4.24
CA GLN A 132 10.01 5.68 4.99
C GLN A 132 9.22 5.87 6.29
N THR A 133 9.94 6.05 7.39
CA THR A 133 9.36 6.30 8.70
C THR A 133 9.87 7.63 9.22
N GLY A 134 8.99 8.46 9.70
CA GLY A 134 9.30 9.75 10.30
C GLY A 134 8.58 9.96 11.62
N LYS A 135 8.67 11.18 12.15
CA LYS A 135 7.92 11.57 13.33
C LYS A 135 6.44 11.62 12.96
N HIS A 136 5.61 10.84 13.66
CA HIS A 136 4.17 10.77 13.50
C HIS A 136 3.65 10.04 12.26
N TYR A 137 4.49 9.44 11.42
CA TYR A 137 4.02 8.71 10.25
C TYR A 137 4.93 7.52 9.87
N ALA A 138 4.34 6.61 9.10
CA ALA A 138 5.05 5.59 8.34
C ALA A 138 4.40 5.45 6.97
N ALA A 139 5.20 5.61 5.90
CA ALA A 139 4.81 5.47 4.52
C ALA A 139 5.51 4.25 3.89
N GLN A 140 4.79 3.47 3.09
CA GLN A 140 5.31 2.28 2.44
C GLN A 140 4.59 1.97 1.14
N GLY A 141 5.27 1.23 0.26
CA GLY A 141 4.67 0.77 -0.98
C GLY A 141 5.42 -0.40 -1.59
N ASN A 142 4.74 -1.10 -2.49
CA ASN A 142 5.28 -2.23 -3.25
C ASN A 142 4.74 -2.22 -4.69
N ILE A 143 5.48 -2.81 -5.62
CA ILE A 143 5.21 -2.79 -7.06
C ILE A 143 5.14 -1.33 -7.56
N LEU A 144 5.95 -0.46 -7.00
CA LEU A 144 5.99 0.96 -7.36
C LEU A 144 6.95 1.22 -8.52
N ALA A 145 6.76 2.35 -9.21
CA ALA A 145 7.67 2.79 -10.27
C ALA A 145 9.10 3.07 -9.75
N SER A 146 9.21 3.59 -8.51
CA SER A 146 10.49 3.88 -7.86
C SER A 146 10.31 4.23 -6.37
N GLU A 147 11.43 4.42 -5.69
CA GLU A 147 11.49 4.96 -4.32
C GLU A 147 10.87 6.36 -4.19
N ALA A 148 10.88 7.14 -5.27
CA ALA A 148 10.35 8.51 -5.26
C ALA A 148 8.89 8.56 -4.77
N VAL A 149 8.07 7.57 -5.12
CA VAL A 149 6.67 7.51 -4.68
C VAL A 149 6.56 7.56 -3.15
N VAL A 150 7.36 6.76 -2.43
CA VAL A 150 7.34 6.75 -0.96
C VAL A 150 7.94 8.03 -0.39
N LYS A 151 8.98 8.58 -1.01
CA LYS A 151 9.58 9.86 -0.59
C LYS A 151 8.60 11.02 -0.72
N ASP A 152 7.88 11.11 -1.83
CA ASP A 152 6.90 12.17 -2.09
C ASP A 152 5.69 12.07 -1.14
N MET A 153 5.30 10.84 -0.76
CA MET A 153 4.25 10.63 0.26
C MET A 153 4.68 11.08 1.65
N ALA A 154 5.96 11.12 1.91
CA ALA A 154 6.56 11.41 3.22
C ALA A 154 6.98 12.90 3.36
N ALA A 155 6.89 13.69 2.30
CA ALA A 155 7.22 15.11 2.26
C ALA A 155 6.06 15.97 2.76
#